data_16be26ca1316b8451c0e150c29bbca25
#
_entry.id   16be26ca1316b8451c0e150c29bbca25
#
_cell.length_a   1.000
_cell.length_b   1.000
_cell.length_c   1.000
_cell.angle_alpha   90.00
_cell.angle_beta   90.00
_cell.angle_gamma   90.00
#
_symmetry.space_group_name_H-M   'P 1'
#
loop_
_entity.id
_entity.type
_entity.pdbx_description
1 polymer ?
#
loop_
_entity_poly.entity_id
_entity_poly.type
_entity_poly.pdbx_seq_one_letter_code
_entity_poly.pdbx_strand_id
1 'polypeptide(L)'
;MKALRRFARRLTASVFRRREDDRFREELAEHSRLLIEDHVRAGLSFDEARRRASIELGVGDAIMEAHRDEQRLRWLEDLGTDLRYAFRTLRRTPGFTAVAILTLALGTGANLAIFALLNAVLIRPLPFRSPGELMLVHLLGPERESSEMLWSYPKYEVARDRQQAFIATALFTDREWTLTKTPQPERLQGEVVEASYFPLLGIDASLGRLFTAADDRVEATPVAMISHGLWQRRFGGQTDVLGKTIVLDGAALTIVGVTPARFRGLSGQADIWRPFKATVAGDLTEPFSHSYFQLARRRPGGRRLRSAGSAC
;
A
#
# COMPACT_ATOMS: atom_id res chain seq x y z
N MET A 1 -1.05 -40.32 10.20
CA MET A 1 -2.33 -40.71 9.56
C MET A 1 -3.52 -40.88 10.52
N LYS A 2 -3.33 -41.39 11.75
CA LYS A 2 -4.43 -41.55 12.73
C LYS A 2 -5.01 -40.19 13.24
N ALA A 3 -4.19 -39.15 13.36
CA ALA A 3 -4.63 -37.82 13.81
C ALA A 3 -5.49 -37.08 12.76
N LEU A 4 -5.14 -37.19 11.49
CA LEU A 4 -5.91 -36.59 10.38
C LEU A 4 -7.29 -37.23 10.22
N ARG A 5 -7.39 -38.55 10.42
CA ARG A 5 -8.67 -39.27 10.43
C ARG A 5 -9.56 -38.88 11.61
N ARG A 6 -8.99 -38.57 12.79
CA ARG A 6 -9.75 -38.05 13.95
C ARG A 6 -10.23 -36.63 13.71
N PHE A 7 -9.42 -35.78 13.08
CA PHE A 7 -9.81 -34.40 12.73
C PHE A 7 -10.92 -34.37 11.66
N ALA A 8 -10.79 -35.20 10.62
CA ALA A 8 -11.83 -35.34 9.59
C ALA A 8 -13.15 -35.88 10.16
N ARG A 9 -13.09 -36.85 11.08
CA ARG A 9 -14.29 -37.35 11.79
C ARG A 9 -14.94 -36.29 12.69
N ARG A 10 -14.15 -35.38 13.31
CA ARG A 10 -14.67 -34.27 14.11
C ARG A 10 -15.34 -33.19 13.26
N LEU A 11 -14.80 -32.90 12.09
CA LEU A 11 -15.41 -31.98 11.10
C LEU A 11 -16.74 -32.54 10.54
N THR A 12 -16.77 -33.83 10.21
CA THR A 12 -18.02 -34.47 9.78
C THR A 12 -19.03 -34.56 10.91
N ALA A 13 -18.63 -34.75 12.16
CA ALA A 13 -19.52 -34.76 13.32
C ALA A 13 -20.19 -33.38 13.55
N SER A 14 -19.58 -32.26 13.18
CA SER A 14 -20.20 -30.95 13.30
C SER A 14 -21.34 -30.72 12.26
N VAL A 15 -21.25 -31.36 11.11
CA VAL A 15 -22.27 -31.31 10.07
C VAL A 15 -23.43 -32.29 10.40
N PHE A 16 -23.11 -33.44 11.05
CA PHE A 16 -24.13 -34.41 11.50
C PHE A 16 -24.94 -33.91 12.70
N ARG A 17 -24.41 -33.00 13.53
CA ARG A 17 -25.11 -32.44 14.69
C ARG A 17 -26.42 -31.70 14.34
N ARG A 18 -26.47 -31.01 13.20
CA ARG A 18 -27.73 -30.38 12.75
C ARG A 18 -28.85 -31.40 12.52
N ARG A 19 -28.53 -32.58 12.03
CA ARG A 19 -29.51 -33.66 11.81
C ARG A 19 -29.96 -34.32 13.12
N GLU A 20 -29.13 -34.38 14.15
CA GLU A 20 -29.50 -34.89 15.48
C GLU A 20 -30.37 -33.87 16.22
N ASP A 21 -30.07 -32.58 16.15
CA ASP A 21 -30.90 -31.53 16.73
C ASP A 21 -32.27 -31.46 16.06
N ASP A 22 -32.39 -31.72 14.78
CA ASP A 22 -33.65 -31.72 14.05
C ASP A 22 -34.48 -32.98 14.39
N ARG A 23 -33.88 -34.15 14.51
CA ARG A 23 -34.55 -35.38 14.95
C ARG A 23 -35.05 -35.27 16.39
N PHE A 24 -34.26 -34.68 17.28
CA PHE A 24 -34.66 -34.49 18.67
C PHE A 24 -35.84 -33.51 18.80
N ARG A 25 -35.91 -32.47 17.94
CA ARG A 25 -37.04 -31.55 17.86
C ARG A 25 -38.31 -32.27 17.35
N GLU A 26 -38.16 -33.15 16.37
CA GLU A 26 -39.29 -33.97 15.87
C GLU A 26 -39.80 -34.92 16.94
N GLU A 27 -38.92 -35.61 17.68
CA GLU A 27 -39.31 -36.46 18.81
C GLU A 27 -40.00 -35.71 19.95
N LEU A 28 -39.48 -34.51 20.30
CA LEU A 28 -40.11 -33.64 21.30
C LEU A 28 -41.50 -33.15 20.84
N ALA A 29 -41.67 -32.81 19.58
CA ALA A 29 -42.95 -32.38 19.01
C ALA A 29 -43.97 -33.52 19.01
N GLU A 30 -43.55 -34.75 18.74
CA GLU A 30 -44.39 -35.93 18.75
C GLU A 30 -44.76 -36.33 20.18
N HIS A 31 -43.82 -36.24 21.11
CA HIS A 31 -44.10 -36.49 22.55
C HIS A 31 -45.06 -35.45 23.14
N SER A 32 -44.92 -34.18 22.76
CA SER A 32 -45.83 -33.12 23.17
C SER A 32 -47.26 -33.39 22.69
N ARG A 33 -47.40 -33.90 21.49
CA ARG A 33 -48.69 -34.25 20.89
C ARG A 33 -49.37 -35.39 21.62
N LEU A 34 -48.65 -36.45 21.95
CA LEU A 34 -49.12 -37.58 22.70
C LEU A 34 -49.57 -37.20 24.13
N LEU A 35 -48.83 -36.37 24.83
CA LEU A 35 -49.18 -35.85 26.15
C LEU A 35 -50.44 -34.99 26.11
N ILE A 36 -50.62 -34.15 25.10
CA ILE A 36 -51.85 -33.37 24.92
C ILE A 36 -53.05 -34.31 24.69
N GLU A 37 -52.90 -35.35 23.86
CA GLU A 37 -53.96 -36.32 23.58
C GLU A 37 -54.36 -37.14 24.85
N ASP A 38 -53.37 -37.52 25.66
CA ASP A 38 -53.60 -38.24 26.90
C ASP A 38 -54.38 -37.38 27.98
N HIS A 39 -53.96 -36.09 28.07
CA HIS A 39 -54.65 -35.15 28.95
C HIS A 39 -56.09 -34.85 28.50
N VAL A 40 -56.35 -34.78 27.20
CA VAL A 40 -57.66 -34.60 26.61
C VAL A 40 -58.52 -35.86 26.87
N ARG A 41 -57.99 -37.08 26.75
CA ARG A 41 -58.67 -38.34 27.09
C ARG A 41 -58.99 -38.45 28.59
N ALA A 42 -58.17 -37.81 29.44
CA ALA A 42 -58.44 -37.74 30.90
C ALA A 42 -59.51 -36.69 31.28
N GLY A 43 -60.13 -36.01 30.27
CA GLY A 43 -61.23 -35.11 30.49
C GLY A 43 -60.88 -33.63 30.62
N LEU A 44 -59.68 -33.24 30.36
CA LEU A 44 -59.22 -31.83 30.34
C LEU A 44 -59.61 -31.15 29.03
N SER A 45 -59.91 -29.85 29.08
CA SER A 45 -60.08 -29.05 27.86
C SER A 45 -58.78 -28.98 27.06
N PHE A 46 -58.90 -28.84 25.77
CA PHE A 46 -57.69 -28.79 24.89
C PHE A 46 -56.63 -27.71 25.30
N ASP A 47 -57.16 -26.56 25.78
CA ASP A 47 -56.29 -25.46 26.25
C ASP A 47 -55.60 -25.79 27.58
N GLU A 48 -56.26 -26.48 28.47
CA GLU A 48 -55.69 -26.93 29.74
C GLU A 48 -54.69 -28.10 29.54
N ALA A 49 -55.06 -29.05 28.68
CA ALA A 49 -54.14 -30.13 28.25
C ALA A 49 -52.80 -29.60 27.64
N ARG A 50 -52.96 -28.61 26.80
CA ARG A 50 -51.77 -27.94 26.17
C ARG A 50 -50.89 -27.20 27.20
N ARG A 51 -51.51 -26.50 28.17
CA ARG A 51 -50.79 -25.84 29.27
C ARG A 51 -50.07 -26.86 30.16
N ARG A 52 -50.65 -27.96 30.50
CA ARG A 52 -50.02 -29.01 31.33
C ARG A 52 -48.87 -29.68 30.56
N ALA A 53 -49.09 -30.07 29.34
CA ALA A 53 -48.04 -30.63 28.48
C ALA A 53 -46.86 -29.67 28.32
N SER A 54 -47.08 -28.34 28.17
CA SER A 54 -46.02 -27.36 28.10
C SER A 54 -45.24 -27.17 29.41
N ILE A 55 -45.90 -27.34 30.58
CA ILE A 55 -45.21 -27.29 31.88
C ILE A 55 -44.36 -28.56 32.10
N GLU A 56 -44.87 -29.71 31.74
CA GLU A 56 -44.13 -30.99 31.84
C GLU A 56 -42.96 -31.04 30.87
N LEU A 57 -43.08 -30.47 29.68
CA LEU A 57 -42.02 -30.34 28.69
C LEU A 57 -41.07 -29.15 28.95
N GLY A 58 -41.50 -28.12 29.67
CA GLY A 58 -40.66 -26.96 30.01
C GLY A 58 -39.44 -27.31 30.86
N VAL A 59 -39.48 -28.43 31.56
CA VAL A 59 -38.32 -29.02 32.23
C VAL A 59 -37.30 -29.54 31.20
N GLY A 60 -37.76 -29.96 30.00
CA GLY A 60 -36.90 -30.45 28.92
C GLY A 60 -36.04 -29.34 28.28
N ASP A 61 -36.58 -28.13 28.08
CA ASP A 61 -35.85 -27.01 27.49
C ASP A 61 -34.72 -26.48 28.39
N ALA A 62 -34.97 -26.45 29.71
CA ALA A 62 -33.92 -26.09 30.68
C ALA A 62 -32.77 -27.11 30.75
N ILE A 63 -33.08 -28.40 30.59
CA ILE A 63 -32.08 -29.47 30.54
C ILE A 63 -31.30 -29.39 29.24
N MET A 64 -31.93 -28.99 28.12
CA MET A 64 -31.25 -28.84 26.83
C MET A 64 -30.32 -27.62 26.79
N GLU A 65 -30.67 -26.53 27.45
CA GLU A 65 -29.84 -25.34 27.56
C GLU A 65 -28.64 -25.57 28.47
N ALA A 66 -28.84 -26.27 29.60
CA ALA A 66 -27.74 -26.71 30.46
C ALA A 66 -26.78 -27.67 29.74
N HIS A 67 -27.30 -28.58 28.90
CA HIS A 67 -26.46 -29.51 28.12
C HIS A 67 -25.70 -28.82 26.98
N ARG A 68 -26.24 -27.74 26.41
CA ARG A 68 -25.55 -26.90 25.43
C ARG A 68 -24.41 -26.08 26.04
N ASP A 69 -24.60 -25.58 27.25
CA ASP A 69 -23.57 -24.81 27.96
C ASP A 69 -22.42 -25.70 28.45
N GLU A 70 -22.73 -26.93 28.93
CA GLU A 70 -21.68 -27.90 29.22
C GLU A 70 -20.89 -28.33 27.98
N GLN A 71 -21.52 -28.44 26.82
CA GLN A 71 -20.81 -28.79 25.57
C GLN A 71 -19.95 -27.65 25.02
N ARG A 72 -20.30 -26.37 25.27
CA ARG A 72 -19.51 -25.21 24.93
C ARG A 72 -18.24 -25.09 25.77
N LEU A 73 -18.30 -25.45 27.03
CA LEU A 73 -17.11 -25.46 27.92
C LEU A 73 -16.19 -26.64 27.62
N ARG A 74 -16.75 -27.82 27.29
CA ARG A 74 -15.94 -29.02 26.98
C ARG A 74 -15.02 -28.87 25.79
N TRP A 75 -15.43 -28.17 24.71
CA TRP A 75 -14.52 -28.02 23.56
C TRP A 75 -13.32 -27.08 23.87
N LEU A 76 -13.50 -26.12 24.79
CA LEU A 76 -12.40 -25.27 25.27
C LEU A 76 -11.42 -26.05 26.13
N GLU A 77 -11.92 -26.94 26.99
CA GLU A 77 -11.10 -27.83 27.81
C GLU A 77 -10.36 -28.86 26.95
N ASP A 78 -11.06 -29.43 25.95
CA ASP A 78 -10.46 -30.34 24.97
C ASP A 78 -9.37 -29.62 24.14
N LEU A 79 -9.64 -28.37 23.71
CA LEU A 79 -8.66 -27.55 22.99
C LEU A 79 -7.42 -27.27 23.85
N GLY A 80 -7.62 -26.95 25.15
CA GLY A 80 -6.52 -26.73 26.10
C GLY A 80 -5.68 -27.99 26.30
N THR A 81 -6.33 -29.13 26.37
CA THR A 81 -5.68 -30.43 26.53
C THR A 81 -4.92 -30.84 25.25
N ASP A 82 -5.55 -30.64 24.08
CA ASP A 82 -4.95 -30.92 22.76
C ASP A 82 -3.73 -29.99 22.50
N LEU A 83 -3.81 -28.71 22.88
CA LEU A 83 -2.68 -27.77 22.80
C LEU A 83 -1.52 -28.18 23.72
N ARG A 84 -1.84 -28.59 24.95
CA ARG A 84 -0.82 -29.07 25.91
C ARG A 84 -0.12 -30.34 25.40
N TYR A 85 -0.91 -31.26 24.84
CA TYR A 85 -0.37 -32.48 24.24
C TYR A 85 0.50 -32.17 23.00
N ALA A 86 0.02 -31.30 22.12
CA ALA A 86 0.78 -30.87 20.96
C ALA A 86 2.11 -30.21 21.34
N PHE A 87 2.08 -29.28 22.28
CA PHE A 87 3.29 -28.62 22.79
C PHE A 87 4.28 -29.60 23.41
N ARG A 88 3.78 -30.58 24.21
CA ARG A 88 4.62 -31.61 24.82
C ARG A 88 5.27 -32.53 23.75
N THR A 89 4.52 -32.85 22.69
CA THR A 89 5.00 -33.66 21.57
C THR A 89 6.07 -32.93 20.79
N LEU A 90 5.85 -31.65 20.47
CA LEU A 90 6.83 -30.79 19.77
C LEU A 90 8.14 -30.65 20.58
N ARG A 91 8.04 -30.53 21.93
CA ARG A 91 9.24 -30.49 22.79
C ARG A 91 9.99 -31.83 22.85
N ARG A 92 9.30 -32.97 22.65
CA ARG A 92 9.93 -34.30 22.70
C ARG A 92 10.66 -34.66 21.40
N THR A 93 10.32 -33.99 20.29
CA THR A 93 10.95 -34.21 18.96
C THR A 93 11.56 -32.89 18.47
N PRO A 94 12.65 -32.39 19.10
CA PRO A 94 13.16 -31.05 18.79
C PRO A 94 13.70 -30.93 17.36
N GLY A 95 14.33 -31.98 16.82
CA GLY A 95 14.83 -31.98 15.45
C GLY A 95 13.72 -31.84 14.41
N PHE A 96 12.66 -32.63 14.52
CA PHE A 96 11.49 -32.51 13.62
C PHE A 96 10.82 -31.15 13.75
N THR A 97 10.66 -30.67 14.97
CA THR A 97 10.03 -29.37 15.27
C THR A 97 10.84 -28.23 14.65
N ALA A 98 12.17 -28.25 14.80
CA ALA A 98 13.05 -27.25 14.22
C ALA A 98 12.93 -27.22 12.68
N VAL A 99 12.99 -28.39 12.02
CA VAL A 99 12.83 -28.49 10.57
C VAL A 99 11.46 -27.97 10.12
N ALA A 100 10.37 -28.37 10.81
CA ALA A 100 9.03 -27.93 10.47
C ALA A 100 8.87 -26.41 10.64
N ILE A 101 9.39 -25.81 11.72
CA ILE A 101 9.36 -24.36 11.95
C ILE A 101 10.20 -23.64 10.89
N LEU A 102 11.40 -24.10 10.58
CA LEU A 102 12.26 -23.50 9.55
C LEU A 102 11.60 -23.54 8.18
N THR A 103 10.98 -24.66 7.80
CA THR A 103 10.28 -24.79 6.53
C THR A 103 9.09 -23.83 6.43
N LEU A 104 8.28 -23.74 7.50
CA LEU A 104 7.16 -22.80 7.56
C LEU A 104 7.66 -21.34 7.58
N ALA A 105 8.70 -21.03 8.36
CA ALA A 105 9.28 -19.70 8.43
C ALA A 105 9.85 -19.27 7.08
N LEU A 106 10.55 -20.16 6.39
CA LEU A 106 11.11 -19.87 5.07
C LEU A 106 10.00 -19.66 4.02
N GLY A 107 8.99 -20.53 4.00
CA GLY A 107 7.87 -20.44 3.07
C GLY A 107 7.02 -19.18 3.29
N THR A 108 6.65 -18.89 4.53
CA THR A 108 5.88 -17.68 4.86
C THR A 108 6.72 -16.41 4.72
N GLY A 109 8.00 -16.46 5.14
CA GLY A 109 8.92 -15.33 5.03
C GLY A 109 9.18 -14.92 3.58
N ALA A 110 9.41 -15.88 2.68
CA ALA A 110 9.57 -15.60 1.26
C ALA A 110 8.31 -14.96 0.65
N ASN A 111 7.13 -15.49 0.93
CA ASN A 111 5.86 -14.92 0.46
C ASN A 111 5.62 -13.51 1.00
N LEU A 112 5.91 -13.27 2.29
CA LEU A 112 5.80 -11.93 2.91
C LEU A 112 6.79 -10.94 2.28
N ALA A 113 8.02 -11.36 2.00
CA ALA A 113 9.02 -10.50 1.37
C ALA A 113 8.59 -10.10 -0.05
N ILE A 114 8.10 -11.05 -0.86
CA ILE A 114 7.57 -10.79 -2.20
C ILE A 114 6.36 -9.85 -2.11
N PHE A 115 5.42 -10.13 -1.20
CA PHE A 115 4.24 -9.28 -1.02
C PHE A 115 4.62 -7.87 -0.54
N ALA A 116 5.58 -7.74 0.38
CA ALA A 116 6.08 -6.44 0.84
C ALA A 116 6.71 -5.64 -0.31
N LEU A 117 7.47 -6.29 -1.17
CA LEU A 117 8.06 -5.69 -2.36
C LEU A 117 6.97 -5.23 -3.35
N LEU A 118 6.02 -6.10 -3.67
CA LEU A 118 4.89 -5.78 -4.56
C LEU A 118 4.04 -4.65 -3.99
N ASN A 119 3.76 -4.68 -2.68
CA ASN A 119 3.02 -3.61 -2.01
C ASN A 119 3.75 -2.27 -2.04
N ALA A 120 5.07 -2.29 -1.87
CA ALA A 120 5.87 -1.06 -1.90
C ALA A 120 5.92 -0.43 -3.30
N VAL A 121 5.95 -1.24 -4.36
CA VAL A 121 6.13 -0.79 -5.75
C VAL A 121 4.81 -0.57 -6.47
N LEU A 122 3.82 -1.47 -6.28
CA LEU A 122 2.58 -1.47 -7.08
C LEU A 122 1.35 -0.95 -6.33
N ILE A 123 1.26 -1.17 -5.02
CA ILE A 123 0.02 -0.94 -4.28
C ILE A 123 0.04 0.41 -3.55
N ARG A 124 1.19 0.86 -3.07
CA ARG A 124 1.27 2.16 -2.38
C ARG A 124 0.96 3.28 -3.36
N PRO A 125 -0.08 4.07 -3.12
CA PRO A 125 -0.34 5.25 -3.95
C PRO A 125 0.88 6.18 -3.87
N LEU A 126 1.29 6.70 -5.01
CA LEU A 126 2.32 7.73 -5.07
C LEU A 126 1.91 8.91 -4.17
N PRO A 127 2.84 9.51 -3.43
CA PRO A 127 2.54 10.59 -2.47
C PRO A 127 2.25 11.93 -3.17
N PHE A 128 1.64 11.88 -4.36
CA PHE A 128 1.33 13.03 -5.19
C PHE A 128 -0.16 13.33 -5.20
N ARG A 129 -0.50 14.58 -5.44
CA ARG A 129 -1.89 14.99 -5.59
C ARG A 129 -2.47 14.39 -6.86
N SER A 130 -3.59 13.64 -6.74
CA SER A 130 -4.29 12.99 -7.86
C SER A 130 -3.34 12.20 -8.79
N PRO A 131 -2.65 11.15 -8.31
CA PRO A 131 -1.60 10.47 -9.09
C PRO A 131 -2.10 9.86 -10.40
N GLY A 132 -3.39 9.51 -10.49
CA GLY A 132 -4.01 9.00 -11.73
C GLY A 132 -4.15 10.02 -12.86
N GLU A 133 -3.91 11.31 -12.59
CA GLU A 133 -3.88 12.38 -13.60
C GLU A 133 -2.47 12.70 -14.09
N LEU A 134 -1.45 12.20 -13.37
CA LEU A 134 -0.05 12.39 -13.74
C LEU A 134 0.36 11.36 -14.78
N MET A 135 1.14 11.78 -15.75
CA MET A 135 1.71 10.90 -16.76
C MET A 135 3.08 11.39 -17.21
N LEU A 136 3.92 10.45 -17.59
CA LEU A 136 5.13 10.73 -18.36
C LEU A 136 4.77 10.72 -19.84
N VAL A 137 5.21 11.70 -20.57
CA VAL A 137 4.95 11.85 -22.01
C VAL A 137 6.28 11.68 -22.74
N HIS A 138 6.32 10.72 -23.64
CA HIS A 138 7.48 10.41 -24.47
C HIS A 138 7.24 10.85 -25.92
N LEU A 139 8.33 11.15 -26.62
CA LEU A 139 8.29 11.30 -28.07
C LEU A 139 8.29 9.90 -28.71
N LEU A 140 7.47 9.74 -29.75
CA LEU A 140 7.57 8.55 -30.59
C LEU A 140 8.63 8.79 -31.67
N GLY A 141 9.60 7.90 -31.75
CA GLY A 141 10.59 7.91 -32.84
C GLY A 141 9.95 7.68 -34.22
N PRO A 142 10.68 7.94 -35.32
CA PRO A 142 10.17 7.77 -36.67
C PRO A 142 9.85 6.31 -37.02
N GLU A 143 10.48 5.36 -36.40
CA GLU A 143 10.13 3.92 -36.46
C GLU A 143 9.09 3.62 -35.39
N ARG A 144 7.84 3.51 -35.79
CA ARG A 144 6.63 3.47 -34.96
C ARG A 144 6.56 2.39 -33.86
N GLU A 145 7.52 1.51 -33.70
CA GLU A 145 7.37 0.31 -32.88
C GLU A 145 8.35 0.13 -31.71
N SER A 146 9.40 0.94 -31.54
CA SER A 146 10.39 0.53 -30.54
C SER A 146 11.22 1.59 -29.78
N SER A 147 11.07 2.88 -29.99
CA SER A 147 11.87 3.82 -29.20
C SER A 147 11.05 4.98 -28.64
N GLU A 148 10.69 4.84 -27.36
CA GLU A 148 10.29 5.98 -26.55
C GLU A 148 11.50 6.90 -26.41
N MET A 149 11.42 8.07 -27.03
CA MET A 149 12.49 9.06 -26.99
C MET A 149 12.20 10.10 -25.92
N LEU A 150 13.26 10.53 -25.25
CA LEU A 150 13.20 11.66 -24.34
C LEU A 150 13.02 12.97 -25.13
N TRP A 151 12.68 14.02 -24.44
CA TRP A 151 12.47 15.33 -25.04
C TRP A 151 13.76 16.12 -25.17
N SER A 152 13.88 16.89 -26.25
CA SER A 152 14.75 18.05 -26.29
C SER A 152 13.95 19.29 -25.90
N TYR A 153 14.62 20.30 -25.34
CA TYR A 153 13.94 21.50 -24.89
C TYR A 153 13.16 22.21 -26.03
N PRO A 154 13.74 22.45 -27.24
CA PRO A 154 12.99 23.10 -28.34
C PRO A 154 11.75 22.33 -28.78
N LYS A 155 11.81 21.00 -28.84
CA LYS A 155 10.63 20.18 -29.21
C LYS A 155 9.55 20.23 -28.14
N TYR A 156 9.96 20.19 -26.88
CA TYR A 156 9.01 20.32 -25.76
C TYR A 156 8.33 21.68 -25.78
N GLU A 157 9.04 22.78 -26.02
CA GLU A 157 8.48 24.12 -26.05
C GLU A 157 7.39 24.25 -27.11
N VAL A 158 7.64 23.76 -28.33
CA VAL A 158 6.68 23.73 -29.42
C VAL A 158 5.45 22.85 -29.06
N ALA A 159 5.69 21.70 -28.44
CA ALA A 159 4.59 20.80 -28.04
C ALA A 159 3.76 21.39 -26.91
N ARG A 160 4.40 21.99 -25.90
CA ARG A 160 3.75 22.65 -24.76
C ARG A 160 2.81 23.77 -25.23
N ASP A 161 3.26 24.60 -26.13
CA ASP A 161 2.52 25.77 -26.58
C ASP A 161 1.32 25.41 -27.48
N ARG A 162 1.37 24.24 -28.15
CA ARG A 162 0.32 23.78 -29.08
C ARG A 162 -0.66 22.78 -28.45
N GLN A 163 -0.30 22.15 -27.33
CA GLN A 163 -1.12 21.11 -26.73
C GLN A 163 -2.32 21.69 -25.94
N GLN A 164 -3.44 20.96 -25.91
CA GLN A 164 -4.66 21.28 -25.16
C GLN A 164 -5.08 20.17 -24.19
N ALA A 165 -4.38 19.04 -24.20
CA ALA A 165 -4.73 17.85 -23.45
C ALA A 165 -4.37 17.94 -21.95
N PHE A 166 -3.36 18.77 -21.61
CA PHE A 166 -2.81 18.87 -20.28
C PHE A 166 -3.13 20.22 -19.65
N ILE A 167 -3.29 20.23 -18.32
CA ILE A 167 -3.43 21.47 -17.53
C ILE A 167 -2.08 22.13 -17.37
N ALA A 168 -1.06 21.32 -17.10
CA ALA A 168 0.30 21.76 -16.87
C ALA A 168 1.28 20.67 -17.31
N THR A 169 2.48 21.10 -17.71
CA THR A 169 3.59 20.24 -18.02
C THR A 169 4.87 20.77 -17.38
N ALA A 170 5.84 19.88 -17.16
CA ALA A 170 7.16 20.24 -16.68
C ALA A 170 8.21 19.28 -17.25
N LEU A 171 9.38 19.80 -17.62
CA LEU A 171 10.55 18.98 -17.88
C LEU A 171 11.31 18.71 -16.59
N PHE A 172 11.94 17.53 -16.54
CA PHE A 172 12.89 17.18 -15.51
C PHE A 172 13.91 16.17 -16.04
N THR A 173 15.05 16.05 -15.36
CA THR A 173 16.04 15.01 -15.61
C THR A 173 16.82 14.73 -14.34
N ASP A 174 17.31 13.51 -14.21
CA ASP A 174 18.18 13.11 -13.11
C ASP A 174 19.58 13.68 -13.36
N ARG A 175 20.24 14.05 -12.28
CA ARG A 175 21.64 14.48 -12.34
C ARG A 175 22.35 14.20 -11.02
N GLU A 176 23.60 13.81 -11.14
CA GLU A 176 24.50 13.66 -9.99
C GLU A 176 25.39 14.88 -9.86
N TRP A 177 25.59 15.35 -8.63
CA TRP A 177 26.54 16.41 -8.29
C TRP A 177 27.42 15.99 -7.14
N THR A 178 28.61 16.56 -7.09
CA THR A 178 29.48 16.39 -5.93
C THR A 178 29.38 17.63 -5.04
N LEU A 179 28.98 17.41 -3.80
CA LEU A 179 29.05 18.44 -2.77
C LEU A 179 30.53 18.68 -2.44
N THR A 180 30.99 19.88 -2.73
CA THR A 180 32.39 20.30 -2.52
C THR A 180 32.48 21.37 -1.42
N LYS A 181 33.70 21.78 -1.05
CA LYS A 181 33.95 22.71 0.07
C LYS A 181 33.39 22.21 1.42
N THR A 182 33.40 20.91 1.62
CA THR A 182 33.08 20.23 2.88
C THR A 182 34.28 19.36 3.26
N PRO A 183 34.46 19.03 4.57
CA PRO A 183 35.55 18.14 5.02
C PRO A 183 35.60 16.80 4.30
N GLN A 184 34.43 16.30 3.89
CA GLN A 184 34.28 15.08 3.11
C GLN A 184 33.36 15.36 1.93
N PRO A 185 33.87 15.35 0.68
CA PRO A 185 33.03 15.43 -0.52
C PRO A 185 32.02 14.29 -0.57
N GLU A 186 30.79 14.60 -0.95
CA GLU A 186 29.69 13.64 -1.01
C GLU A 186 29.02 13.72 -2.38
N ARG A 187 28.76 12.58 -3.01
CA ARG A 187 27.94 12.53 -4.23
C ARG A 187 26.47 12.60 -3.82
N LEU A 188 25.75 13.54 -4.42
CA LEU A 188 24.33 13.75 -4.23
C LEU A 188 23.58 13.42 -5.51
N GLN A 189 22.61 12.54 -5.41
CA GLN A 189 21.62 12.35 -6.47
C GLN A 189 20.64 13.51 -6.44
N GLY A 190 20.25 14.01 -7.59
CA GLY A 190 19.28 15.09 -7.64
C GLY A 190 18.58 15.18 -8.98
N GLU A 191 17.74 16.20 -9.11
CA GLU A 191 16.95 16.43 -10.30
C GLU A 191 17.09 17.90 -10.75
N VAL A 192 17.14 18.09 -12.05
CA VAL A 192 16.99 19.39 -12.71
C VAL A 192 15.54 19.51 -13.13
N VAL A 193 14.82 20.52 -12.67
CA VAL A 193 13.36 20.60 -12.78
C VAL A 193 12.89 21.99 -13.20
N GLU A 194 11.86 22.07 -14.04
CA GLU A 194 11.18 23.34 -14.28
C GLU A 194 10.46 23.84 -13.03
N ALA A 195 10.24 25.14 -12.91
CA ALA A 195 9.54 25.75 -11.76
C ALA A 195 8.11 25.16 -11.55
N SER A 196 7.46 24.69 -12.61
CA SER A 196 6.15 24.04 -12.57
C SER A 196 6.15 22.62 -11.98
N TYR A 197 7.30 21.98 -11.81
CA TYR A 197 7.44 20.58 -11.39
C TYR A 197 6.78 20.27 -10.04
N PHE A 198 7.13 21.00 -8.99
CA PHE A 198 6.57 20.79 -7.64
C PHE A 198 5.08 21.10 -7.56
N PRO A 199 4.58 22.24 -8.07
CA PRO A 199 3.14 22.51 -8.13
C PRO A 199 2.36 21.46 -8.93
N LEU A 200 2.94 20.95 -10.02
CA LEU A 200 2.34 19.90 -10.83
C LEU A 200 2.20 18.59 -10.05
N LEU A 201 3.15 18.24 -9.21
CA LEU A 201 3.08 17.09 -8.31
C LEU A 201 2.20 17.33 -7.09
N GLY A 202 1.86 18.59 -6.79
CA GLY A 202 1.14 18.98 -5.57
C GLY A 202 2.01 18.89 -4.32
N ILE A 203 3.31 19.17 -4.49
CA ILE A 203 4.31 19.18 -3.41
C ILE A 203 4.56 20.62 -3.00
N ASP A 204 4.41 20.91 -1.71
CA ASP A 204 4.79 22.18 -1.09
C ASP A 204 6.13 22.04 -0.38
N ALA A 205 6.82 23.17 -0.16
CA ALA A 205 8.03 23.18 0.64
C ALA A 205 7.70 23.00 2.12
N SER A 206 8.42 22.12 2.83
CA SER A 206 8.27 21.99 4.29
C SER A 206 8.93 23.16 5.05
N LEU A 207 9.92 23.79 4.43
CA LEU A 207 10.59 24.98 4.91
C LEU A 207 11.01 25.84 3.71
N GLY A 208 10.86 27.16 3.81
CA GLY A 208 11.21 28.08 2.73
C GLY A 208 10.17 28.13 1.61
N ARG A 209 10.61 28.13 0.36
CA ARG A 209 9.77 28.25 -0.83
C ARG A 209 10.15 27.29 -1.94
N LEU A 210 9.21 27.04 -2.85
CA LEU A 210 9.46 26.37 -4.13
C LEU A 210 10.18 27.31 -5.12
N PHE A 211 10.65 26.76 -6.22
CA PHE A 211 11.16 27.54 -7.35
C PHE A 211 10.04 28.36 -7.98
N THR A 212 10.39 29.58 -8.36
CA THR A 212 9.53 30.49 -9.11
C THR A 212 10.01 30.57 -10.57
N ALA A 213 9.18 31.13 -11.45
CA ALA A 213 9.57 31.39 -12.82
C ALA A 213 10.80 32.35 -12.92
N ALA A 214 11.06 33.14 -11.89
CA ALA A 214 12.23 34.01 -11.82
C ALA A 214 13.52 33.22 -11.55
N ASP A 215 13.43 32.15 -10.77
CA ASP A 215 14.58 31.25 -10.50
C ASP A 215 14.94 30.37 -11.71
N ASP A 216 13.96 30.12 -12.61
CA ASP A 216 14.10 29.25 -13.78
C ASP A 216 14.34 30.04 -15.07
N ARG A 217 15.33 30.93 -15.04
CA ARG A 217 15.86 31.68 -16.19
C ARG A 217 17.37 31.44 -16.33
N VAL A 218 17.87 31.57 -17.53
CA VAL A 218 19.28 31.32 -17.85
C VAL A 218 20.23 32.13 -16.96
N GLU A 219 19.91 33.38 -16.71
CA GLU A 219 20.76 34.30 -15.91
C GLU A 219 20.29 34.46 -14.46
N ALA A 220 19.44 33.54 -13.98
CA ALA A 220 18.94 33.60 -12.60
C ALA A 220 20.09 33.33 -11.61
N THR A 221 19.97 33.96 -10.43
CA THR A 221 20.84 33.63 -9.29
C THR A 221 20.76 32.14 -9.00
N PRO A 222 21.91 31.43 -8.91
CA PRO A 222 21.89 30.00 -8.65
C PRO A 222 21.26 29.63 -7.32
N VAL A 223 20.17 28.89 -7.35
CA VAL A 223 19.44 28.43 -6.17
C VAL A 223 19.29 26.91 -6.18
N ALA A 224 19.05 26.33 -5.00
CA ALA A 224 18.77 24.93 -4.83
C ALA A 224 17.68 24.70 -3.79
N MET A 225 16.90 23.62 -3.97
CA MET A 225 16.12 23.00 -2.91
C MET A 225 16.79 21.71 -2.46
N ILE A 226 16.69 21.38 -1.19
CA ILE A 226 17.30 20.17 -0.62
C ILE A 226 16.23 19.23 -0.05
N SER A 227 16.55 17.94 0.02
CA SER A 227 15.70 16.95 0.66
C SER A 227 15.68 17.15 2.18
N HIS A 228 14.59 16.75 2.80
CA HIS A 228 14.50 16.68 4.26
C HIS A 228 15.63 15.81 4.85
N GLY A 229 16.00 14.73 4.16
CA GLY A 229 17.09 13.86 4.57
C GLY A 229 18.45 14.58 4.57
N LEU A 230 18.77 15.31 3.52
CA LEU A 230 20.01 16.09 3.43
C LEU A 230 20.04 17.22 4.47
N TRP A 231 18.89 17.90 4.66
CA TRP A 231 18.73 18.92 5.70
C TRP A 231 19.01 18.38 7.10
N GLN A 232 18.48 17.21 7.44
CA GLN A 232 18.74 16.59 8.74
C GLN A 232 20.22 16.16 8.89
N ARG A 233 20.77 15.47 7.87
CA ARG A 233 22.13 14.92 7.94
C ARG A 233 23.22 15.99 7.98
N ARG A 234 23.06 17.05 7.19
CA ARG A 234 24.12 18.06 7.01
C ARG A 234 23.91 19.36 7.77
N PHE A 235 22.67 19.72 8.04
CA PHE A 235 22.32 20.97 8.69
C PHE A 235 21.62 20.78 10.04
N GLY A 236 21.57 19.56 10.56
CA GLY A 236 21.02 19.25 11.87
C GLY A 236 19.52 19.57 12.02
N GLY A 237 18.79 19.74 10.91
CA GLY A 237 17.37 20.11 10.95
C GLY A 237 17.10 21.55 11.39
N GLN A 238 18.10 22.44 11.37
CA GLN A 238 17.97 23.81 11.81
C GLN A 238 17.28 24.67 10.74
N THR A 239 16.41 25.58 11.16
CA THR A 239 15.62 26.44 10.25
C THR A 239 16.46 27.51 9.56
N ASP A 240 17.61 27.84 10.10
CA ASP A 240 18.59 28.81 9.54
C ASP A 240 19.30 28.30 8.27
N VAL A 241 18.94 27.12 7.77
CA VAL A 241 19.46 26.55 6.50
C VAL A 241 19.07 27.39 5.28
N LEU A 242 17.95 28.11 5.35
CA LEU A 242 17.54 28.99 4.27
C LEU A 242 18.51 30.16 4.09
N GLY A 243 18.90 30.43 2.84
CA GLY A 243 19.89 31.44 2.52
C GLY A 243 21.34 30.99 2.68
N LYS A 244 21.60 29.82 3.28
CA LYS A 244 22.97 29.26 3.30
C LYS A 244 23.41 28.84 1.91
N THR A 245 24.71 28.90 1.68
CA THR A 245 25.33 28.49 0.43
C THR A 245 25.75 27.04 0.49
N ILE A 246 25.40 26.30 -0.55
CA ILE A 246 25.88 24.93 -0.83
C ILE A 246 26.71 24.97 -2.12
N VAL A 247 27.85 24.26 -2.19
CA VAL A 247 28.69 24.25 -3.36
C VAL A 247 28.68 22.91 -4.04
N LEU A 248 28.15 22.87 -5.26
CA LEU A 248 28.00 21.66 -6.09
C LEU A 248 28.91 21.78 -7.33
N ASP A 249 29.81 20.83 -7.52
CA ASP A 249 30.78 20.82 -8.62
C ASP A 249 31.48 22.16 -8.80
N GLY A 250 31.80 22.85 -7.70
CA GLY A 250 32.43 24.17 -7.69
C GLY A 250 31.47 25.36 -7.84
N ALA A 251 30.19 25.16 -8.20
CA ALA A 251 29.20 26.21 -8.30
C ALA A 251 28.53 26.47 -6.93
N ALA A 252 28.49 27.73 -6.51
CA ALA A 252 27.81 28.14 -5.28
C ALA A 252 26.33 28.39 -5.54
N LEU A 253 25.45 27.73 -4.75
CA LEU A 253 23.99 27.87 -4.83
C LEU A 253 23.42 28.25 -3.48
N THR A 254 22.38 29.07 -3.50
CA THR A 254 21.65 29.46 -2.28
C THR A 254 20.50 28.49 -2.02
N ILE A 255 20.41 27.93 -0.82
CA ILE A 255 19.30 27.07 -0.42
C ILE A 255 18.05 27.93 -0.20
N VAL A 256 16.98 27.67 -0.99
CA VAL A 256 15.71 28.43 -0.92
C VAL A 256 14.57 27.64 -0.32
N GLY A 257 14.70 26.31 -0.24
CA GLY A 257 13.64 25.48 0.36
C GLY A 257 14.10 24.07 0.68
N VAL A 258 13.28 23.40 1.50
CA VAL A 258 13.42 22.00 1.92
C VAL A 258 12.16 21.26 1.53
N THR A 259 12.29 20.10 0.91
CA THR A 259 11.14 19.26 0.53
C THR A 259 10.58 18.48 1.73
N PRO A 260 9.33 17.97 1.66
CA PRO A 260 8.75 17.12 2.70
C PRO A 260 9.55 15.83 2.93
N ALA A 261 9.49 15.29 4.15
CA ALA A 261 10.30 14.16 4.62
C ALA A 261 10.24 12.89 3.74
N ARG A 262 9.14 12.67 3.03
CA ARG A 262 8.94 11.48 2.18
C ARG A 262 9.15 11.74 0.69
N PHE A 263 9.42 12.98 0.30
CA PHE A 263 9.61 13.33 -1.10
C PHE A 263 11.08 13.25 -1.48
N ARG A 264 11.38 12.43 -2.47
CA ARG A 264 12.71 12.21 -3.02
C ARG A 264 12.74 12.30 -4.55
N GLY A 265 11.90 13.17 -5.12
CA GLY A 265 11.75 13.33 -6.54
C GLY A 265 11.02 12.18 -7.23
N LEU A 266 10.91 12.25 -8.55
CA LEU A 266 10.38 11.15 -9.37
C LEU A 266 11.39 10.02 -9.51
N SER A 267 12.70 10.31 -9.41
CA SER A 267 13.77 9.31 -9.33
C SER A 267 13.72 8.46 -8.04
N GLY A 268 13.02 8.93 -7.00
CA GLY A 268 12.91 8.27 -5.69
C GLY A 268 14.16 8.37 -4.82
N GLN A 269 15.22 9.06 -5.29
CA GLN A 269 16.50 9.14 -4.59
C GLN A 269 17.12 10.54 -4.56
N ALA A 270 16.42 11.55 -5.08
CA ALA A 270 16.94 12.92 -5.13
C ALA A 270 17.12 13.50 -3.72
N ASP A 271 18.29 14.06 -3.49
CA ASP A 271 18.65 14.82 -2.30
C ASP A 271 18.73 16.34 -2.59
N ILE A 272 18.79 16.73 -3.88
CA ILE A 272 18.87 18.14 -4.28
C ILE A 272 18.13 18.38 -5.60
N TRP A 273 17.58 19.57 -5.74
CA TRP A 273 16.93 20.03 -6.97
C TRP A 273 17.51 21.38 -7.40
N ARG A 274 17.62 21.57 -8.71
CA ARG A 274 18.04 22.82 -9.32
C ARG A 274 17.06 23.25 -10.42
N PRO A 275 16.87 24.57 -10.63
CA PRO A 275 16.03 25.08 -11.71
C PRO A 275 16.55 24.67 -13.07
N PHE A 276 15.63 24.33 -13.98
CA PHE A 276 15.94 23.72 -15.27
C PHE A 276 16.77 24.64 -16.17
N LYS A 277 16.23 25.80 -16.55
CA LYS A 277 16.88 26.69 -17.51
C LYS A 277 18.20 27.25 -17.00
N ALA A 278 18.29 27.58 -15.73
CA ALA A 278 19.52 28.04 -15.11
C ALA A 278 20.63 26.97 -15.08
N THR A 279 20.26 25.70 -15.15
CA THR A 279 21.20 24.58 -15.05
C THR A 279 21.63 24.05 -16.41
N VAL A 280 20.73 24.04 -17.42
CA VAL A 280 20.95 23.43 -18.74
C VAL A 280 21.02 24.47 -19.86
N ALA A 281 21.48 25.68 -19.55
CA ALA A 281 21.47 26.81 -20.50
C ALA A 281 22.10 26.48 -21.88
N GLY A 282 23.14 25.65 -21.91
CA GLY A 282 23.79 25.23 -23.16
C GLY A 282 22.94 24.33 -24.04
N ASP A 283 21.99 23.57 -23.47
CA ASP A 283 21.16 22.60 -24.21
C ASP A 283 19.82 23.19 -24.68
N LEU A 284 19.48 24.41 -24.28
CA LEU A 284 18.16 24.99 -24.57
C LEU A 284 17.89 25.21 -26.06
N THR A 285 18.95 25.34 -26.86
CA THR A 285 18.87 25.54 -28.31
C THR A 285 19.10 24.28 -29.12
N GLU A 286 19.47 23.16 -28.48
CA GLU A 286 19.84 21.92 -29.15
C GLU A 286 18.64 21.02 -29.43
N PRO A 287 18.15 20.93 -30.68
CA PRO A 287 16.92 20.18 -30.99
C PRO A 287 17.11 18.67 -30.96
N PHE A 288 18.35 18.19 -30.92
CA PHE A 288 18.68 16.74 -30.91
C PHE A 288 19.20 16.24 -29.56
N SER A 289 19.31 17.09 -28.55
CA SER A 289 19.64 16.69 -27.18
C SER A 289 18.42 16.08 -26.48
N HIS A 290 18.15 14.81 -26.72
CA HIS A 290 17.01 14.08 -26.15
C HIS A 290 17.37 13.55 -24.74
N SER A 291 17.31 14.41 -23.72
CA SER A 291 17.82 14.10 -22.38
C SER A 291 16.79 14.36 -21.27
N TYR A 292 15.56 14.75 -21.61
CA TYR A 292 14.59 15.25 -20.64
C TYR A 292 13.31 14.46 -20.64
N PHE A 293 12.83 14.14 -19.43
CA PHE A 293 11.51 13.58 -19.22
C PHE A 293 10.47 14.69 -19.18
N GLN A 294 9.31 14.46 -19.78
CA GLN A 294 8.17 15.37 -19.66
C GLN A 294 7.15 14.77 -18.71
N LEU A 295 6.90 15.47 -17.61
CA LEU A 295 5.78 15.22 -16.72
C LEU A 295 4.59 16.08 -17.18
N ALA A 296 3.39 15.51 -17.20
CA ALA A 296 2.17 16.21 -17.55
C ALA A 296 1.04 15.86 -16.59
N ARG A 297 0.14 16.81 -16.34
CA ARG A 297 -1.13 16.59 -15.63
C ARG A 297 -2.30 16.71 -16.60
N ARG A 298 -3.08 15.64 -16.73
CA ARG A 298 -4.25 15.58 -17.60
C ARG A 298 -5.38 16.47 -17.09
N ARG A 299 -6.18 17.04 -18.00
CA ARG A 299 -7.42 17.71 -17.64
C ARG A 299 -8.46 16.72 -17.10
N PRO A 300 -9.19 17.02 -16.01
CA PRO A 300 -10.31 16.23 -15.56
C PRO A 300 -11.34 16.06 -16.69
N GLY A 301 -11.81 14.84 -16.96
CA GLY A 301 -12.78 14.56 -18.03
C GLY A 301 -12.20 14.45 -19.45
N GLY A 302 -10.90 14.66 -19.64
CA GLY A 302 -10.24 14.51 -20.96
C GLY A 302 -10.24 13.04 -21.43
N ARG A 303 -10.43 12.85 -22.76
CA ARG A 303 -10.37 11.54 -23.43
C ARG A 303 -9.10 10.79 -23.02
N ARG A 304 -9.20 9.51 -22.66
CA ARG A 304 -8.02 8.67 -22.36
C ARG A 304 -7.11 8.69 -23.59
N LEU A 305 -5.93 9.28 -23.44
CA LEU A 305 -4.89 9.12 -24.43
C LEU A 305 -4.50 7.64 -24.42
N ARG A 306 -4.38 7.03 -25.58
CA ARG A 306 -3.91 5.64 -25.71
C ARG A 306 -2.53 5.55 -25.08
N SER A 307 -2.38 4.74 -24.06
CA SER A 307 -1.05 4.27 -23.65
C SER A 307 -0.51 3.45 -24.82
N ALA A 308 0.60 3.85 -25.39
CA ALA A 308 1.37 2.97 -26.24
C ALA A 308 1.82 1.80 -25.36
N GLY A 309 1.26 0.63 -25.61
CA GLY A 309 1.65 -0.70 -25.22
C GLY A 309 2.23 -0.92 -23.81
N SER A 310 1.39 -1.44 -22.91
CA SER A 310 1.85 -2.50 -22.02
C SER A 310 1.53 -3.82 -22.71
N ALA A 311 2.42 -4.27 -23.55
CA ALA A 311 2.54 -5.67 -23.93
C ALA A 311 3.77 -6.20 -23.19
N CYS A 312 3.54 -6.85 -22.07
CA CYS A 312 4.32 -7.94 -21.48
C CYS A 312 3.37 -8.82 -20.72
#